data_2ed767d3e36f65c1a7a255cb05c68521
#
_entry.id   2ed767d3e36f65c1a7a255cb05c68521
#
_cell.length_a   1.000
_cell.length_b   1.000
_cell.length_c   1.000
_cell.angle_alpha   90.00
_cell.angle_beta   90.00
_cell.angle_gamma   90.00
#
_symmetry.space_group_name_H-M   'P 1'
#
loop_
_entity.id
_entity.type
_entity.pdbx_description
1 polymer ?
#
loop_
_entity_poly.entity_id
_entity_poly.type
_entity_poly.pdbx_seq_one_letter_code
_entity_poly.pdbx_strand_id
1 'polypeptide(L)'
;MDRNTKKYITLAIVIAFIVFIFEFIGNVKINSFIDRYNSKRFRIIASNSTKSMETKLKEFAKDNNFDITIDYYGDLEIVDKLNSDSSNYDAVWMSNSIWLYMLDNQYLTTDSKSIVIDPVVMGIEKSKAEELGFVNKSVENKDLLNAIRDGKLKYVMSSVTKTNTGATAYLSFLNTLAGSPEILTEEMLDDEKLGNDLKDFFKGVERVSGDEEYLLDMFKNGDYNAMINYESSLIALNKELVAKGKEPLYLIYPTDGVSINDMPFAYINNDSTNESKKEKFTLVQNYLRSDDATSLMEKLGYRSWYGGTKDNVDKSTFNPEWGIDTTKYLKDMKYPSKKVMTKAFNLFIEKLRKPTHVVFCLDVSGSMDGNGIGELREAMTYILDYEQASKDMLQFSNKDKISIISFSGDFKYLGTKYGNDTASVIDTIDNLEVGGSTNIYDSSIAALKILKDENSDEYTRTVILMTDGMSNVGSYRDLSSYYRNNRLNIPIYSITFGSSSERQLKELADLSNGKVFDGKSGLKEAFAEVRSYN
;
A
#
# COMPACT_ATOMS: atom_id res chain seq x y z
N MET A 1 -15.36 46.63 -62.20
CA MET A 1 -15.56 46.60 -60.75
C MET A 1 -15.73 48.02 -60.25
N ASP A 2 -16.90 48.34 -59.72
CA ASP A 2 -17.28 49.67 -59.27
C ASP A 2 -16.37 50.15 -58.10
N ARG A 3 -16.16 51.45 -58.02
CA ARG A 3 -15.30 52.11 -57.04
C ARG A 3 -15.71 51.82 -55.59
N ASN A 4 -17.00 51.57 -55.37
CA ASN A 4 -17.55 51.19 -54.07
C ASN A 4 -17.25 49.72 -53.71
N THR A 5 -17.29 48.81 -54.64
CA THR A 5 -16.95 47.40 -54.46
C THR A 5 -15.47 47.22 -54.08
N LYS A 6 -14.55 48.01 -54.68
CA LYS A 6 -13.14 48.04 -54.28
C LYS A 6 -12.94 48.50 -52.84
N LYS A 7 -13.68 49.53 -52.39
CA LYS A 7 -13.59 50.02 -51.00
C LYS A 7 -14.06 48.96 -49.98
N TYR A 8 -15.13 48.23 -50.26
CA TYR A 8 -15.63 47.19 -49.36
C TYR A 8 -14.68 45.99 -49.29
N ILE A 9 -14.07 45.60 -50.40
CA ILE A 9 -13.05 44.53 -50.41
C ILE A 9 -11.84 44.96 -49.63
N THR A 10 -11.34 46.21 -49.80
CA THR A 10 -10.22 46.69 -49.03
C THR A 10 -10.51 46.77 -47.53
N LEU A 11 -11.72 47.21 -47.16
CA LEU A 11 -12.16 47.24 -45.75
C LEU A 11 -12.26 45.83 -45.15
N ALA A 12 -12.79 44.88 -45.89
CA ALA A 12 -12.87 43.47 -45.42
C ALA A 12 -11.48 42.86 -45.22
N ILE A 13 -10.52 43.13 -46.10
CA ILE A 13 -9.13 42.66 -45.97
C ILE A 13 -8.46 43.30 -44.75
N VAL A 14 -8.69 44.61 -44.50
CA VAL A 14 -8.14 45.28 -43.33
C VAL A 14 -8.71 44.73 -42.03
N ILE A 15 -10.03 44.48 -41.98
CA ILE A 15 -10.68 43.86 -40.82
C ILE A 15 -10.14 42.44 -40.57
N ALA A 16 -10.03 41.62 -41.62
CA ALA A 16 -9.46 40.28 -41.51
C ALA A 16 -8.00 40.29 -41.02
N PHE A 17 -7.22 41.26 -41.48
CA PHE A 17 -5.83 41.41 -41.03
C PHE A 17 -5.74 41.89 -39.57
N ILE A 18 -6.64 42.75 -39.13
CA ILE A 18 -6.73 43.19 -37.73
C ILE A 18 -7.13 42.03 -36.83
N VAL A 19 -8.13 41.24 -37.21
CA VAL A 19 -8.54 40.04 -36.46
C VAL A 19 -7.39 39.02 -36.36
N PHE A 20 -6.69 38.77 -37.46
CA PHE A 20 -5.52 37.90 -37.50
C PHE A 20 -4.38 38.38 -36.58
N ILE A 21 -4.12 39.69 -36.53
CA ILE A 21 -3.13 40.27 -35.63
C ILE A 21 -3.58 40.11 -34.16
N PHE A 22 -4.85 40.35 -33.84
CA PHE A 22 -5.36 40.17 -32.47
C PHE A 22 -5.30 38.70 -32.02
N GLU A 23 -5.67 37.76 -32.89
CA GLU A 23 -5.54 36.31 -32.59
C GLU A 23 -4.07 35.90 -32.44
N PHE A 24 -3.17 36.37 -33.31
CA PHE A 24 -1.74 36.08 -33.25
C PHE A 24 -1.09 36.64 -31.99
N ILE A 25 -1.36 37.89 -31.64
CA ILE A 25 -0.82 38.54 -30.42
C ILE A 25 -1.45 37.89 -29.16
N GLY A 26 -2.74 37.56 -29.20
CA GLY A 26 -3.42 36.85 -28.13
C GLY A 26 -2.79 35.47 -27.87
N ASN A 27 -2.60 34.70 -28.92
CA ASN A 27 -2.00 33.36 -28.84
C ASN A 27 -0.54 33.41 -28.35
N VAL A 28 0.27 34.40 -28.84
CA VAL A 28 1.66 34.59 -28.37
C VAL A 28 1.70 34.95 -26.88
N LYS A 29 0.82 35.83 -26.41
CA LYS A 29 0.74 36.17 -24.97
C LYS A 29 0.26 35.03 -24.11
N ILE A 30 -0.75 34.28 -24.58
CA ILE A 30 -1.26 33.11 -23.88
C ILE A 30 -0.19 32.01 -23.79
N ASN A 31 0.47 31.73 -24.91
CA ASN A 31 1.55 30.72 -24.93
C ASN A 31 2.73 31.14 -24.04
N SER A 32 3.16 32.39 -24.09
CA SER A 32 4.24 32.90 -23.22
C SER A 32 3.85 32.87 -21.72
N PHE A 33 2.57 33.07 -21.40
CA PHE A 33 2.06 32.96 -20.04
C PHE A 33 2.02 31.49 -19.59
N ILE A 34 1.53 30.58 -20.46
CA ILE A 34 1.51 29.14 -20.22
C ILE A 34 2.94 28.60 -20.04
N ASP A 35 3.86 28.99 -20.91
CA ASP A 35 5.27 28.57 -20.82
C ASP A 35 5.92 29.08 -19.53
N ARG A 36 5.65 30.32 -19.14
CA ARG A 36 6.14 30.90 -17.87
C ARG A 36 5.51 30.24 -16.65
N TYR A 37 4.24 29.84 -16.73
CA TYR A 37 3.54 29.08 -15.69
C TYR A 37 4.11 27.67 -15.59
N ASN A 38 4.24 26.97 -16.70
CA ASN A 38 4.80 25.61 -16.76
C ASN A 38 6.27 25.58 -16.36
N SER A 39 7.05 26.61 -16.72
CA SER A 39 8.46 26.72 -16.34
C SER A 39 8.67 26.92 -14.83
N LYS A 40 7.69 27.42 -14.09
CA LYS A 40 7.76 27.57 -12.63
C LYS A 40 7.35 26.31 -11.88
N ARG A 41 6.59 25.42 -12.51
CA ARG A 41 6.03 24.23 -11.86
C ARG A 41 6.99 23.06 -11.98
N PHE A 42 7.21 22.37 -10.87
CA PHE A 42 7.95 21.10 -10.80
C PHE A 42 7.07 20.03 -10.20
N ARG A 43 6.84 18.92 -10.93
CA ARG A 43 5.90 17.88 -10.57
C ARG A 43 6.61 16.60 -10.18
N ILE A 44 6.30 16.10 -8.99
CA ILE A 44 6.89 14.89 -8.43
C ILE A 44 5.79 13.86 -8.28
N ILE A 45 6.03 12.64 -8.73
CA ILE A 45 5.30 11.45 -8.29
C ILE A 45 6.10 10.80 -7.16
N ALA A 46 5.45 10.53 -6.02
CA ALA A 46 6.17 10.14 -4.81
C ALA A 46 5.47 9.01 -4.05
N SER A 47 6.25 8.19 -3.39
CA SER A 47 5.73 7.21 -2.44
C SER A 47 5.11 7.87 -1.21
N ASN A 48 4.03 7.26 -0.69
CA ASN A 48 3.38 7.69 0.54
C ASN A 48 4.35 7.83 1.72
N SER A 49 5.40 7.01 1.80
CA SER A 49 6.43 7.07 2.85
C SER A 49 7.22 8.38 2.88
N THR A 50 7.21 9.17 1.80
CA THR A 50 7.96 10.43 1.69
C THR A 50 7.17 11.67 2.13
N LYS A 51 5.88 11.52 2.48
CA LYS A 51 4.96 12.63 2.85
C LYS A 51 5.49 13.53 3.96
N SER A 52 6.24 12.99 4.90
CA SER A 52 6.78 13.73 6.05
C SER A 52 7.62 14.95 5.66
N MET A 53 8.17 14.97 4.45
CA MET A 53 9.02 16.04 3.92
C MET A 53 8.27 17.07 3.06
N GLU A 54 6.99 16.86 2.76
CA GLU A 54 6.23 17.70 1.80
C GLU A 54 6.25 19.19 2.16
N THR A 55 5.94 19.52 3.40
CA THR A 55 5.88 20.91 3.86
C THR A 55 7.21 21.61 3.66
N LYS A 56 8.30 20.95 4.02
CA LYS A 56 9.66 21.51 3.89
C LYS A 56 10.11 21.65 2.45
N LEU A 57 9.74 20.70 1.58
CA LEU A 57 10.00 20.81 0.15
C LEU A 57 9.25 21.98 -0.49
N LYS A 58 7.98 22.19 -0.13
CA LYS A 58 7.18 23.32 -0.64
C LYS A 58 7.71 24.67 -0.14
N GLU A 59 8.15 24.76 1.13
CA GLU A 59 8.84 25.94 1.67
C GLU A 59 10.12 26.23 0.88
N PHE A 60 10.99 25.24 0.71
CA PHE A 60 12.24 25.36 -0.05
C PHE A 60 12.01 25.82 -1.50
N ALA A 61 11.03 25.23 -2.19
CA ALA A 61 10.71 25.60 -3.56
C ALA A 61 10.26 27.06 -3.66
N LYS A 62 9.40 27.51 -2.75
CA LYS A 62 8.93 28.90 -2.68
C LYS A 62 10.08 29.88 -2.47
N ASP A 63 11.02 29.56 -1.58
CA ASP A 63 12.19 30.39 -1.31
C ASP A 63 13.14 30.46 -2.54
N ASN A 64 13.07 29.46 -3.43
CA ASN A 64 13.82 29.40 -4.68
C ASN A 64 12.99 29.82 -5.93
N ASN A 65 11.84 30.49 -5.74
CA ASN A 65 10.97 31.05 -6.78
C ASN A 65 10.36 30.06 -7.77
N PHE A 66 10.04 28.83 -7.32
CA PHE A 66 9.27 27.86 -8.09
C PHE A 66 8.24 27.13 -7.20
N ASP A 67 7.32 26.40 -7.85
CA ASP A 67 6.26 25.67 -7.18
C ASP A 67 6.46 24.16 -7.35
N ILE A 68 6.31 23.40 -6.26
CA ILE A 68 6.28 21.93 -6.28
C ILE A 68 4.85 21.43 -6.10
N THR A 69 4.45 20.50 -6.96
CA THR A 69 3.28 19.64 -6.74
C THR A 69 3.75 18.21 -6.59
N ILE A 70 3.16 17.47 -5.63
CA ILE A 70 3.52 16.10 -5.34
C ILE A 70 2.24 15.26 -5.34
N ASP A 71 2.22 14.24 -6.17
CA ASP A 71 1.16 13.24 -6.21
C ASP A 71 1.68 11.98 -5.51
N TYR A 72 0.94 11.52 -4.49
CA TYR A 72 1.35 10.40 -3.64
C TYR A 72 0.60 9.13 -3.98
N TYR A 73 1.36 8.02 -4.10
CA TYR A 73 0.85 6.69 -4.40
C TYR A 73 1.65 5.61 -3.67
N GLY A 74 1.19 4.35 -3.73
CA GLY A 74 2.03 3.19 -3.39
C GLY A 74 3.10 2.96 -4.46
N ASP A 75 4.25 2.38 -4.08
CA ASP A 75 5.39 2.24 -5.01
C ASP A 75 5.05 1.41 -6.26
N LEU A 76 4.28 0.32 -6.11
CA LEU A 76 3.83 -0.48 -7.26
C LEU A 76 2.90 0.31 -8.18
N GLU A 77 2.00 1.11 -7.61
CA GLU A 77 1.12 1.99 -8.39
C GLU A 77 1.91 3.08 -9.13
N ILE A 78 3.00 3.58 -8.52
CA ILE A 78 3.92 4.51 -9.21
C ILE A 78 4.55 3.84 -10.43
N VAL A 79 5.01 2.58 -10.27
CA VAL A 79 5.58 1.81 -11.39
C VAL A 79 4.57 1.68 -12.54
N ASP A 80 3.33 1.31 -12.24
CA ASP A 80 2.28 1.13 -13.24
C ASP A 80 1.92 2.46 -13.94
N LYS A 81 1.80 3.55 -13.19
CA LYS A 81 1.54 4.89 -13.73
C LYS A 81 2.67 5.35 -14.64
N LEU A 82 3.93 5.18 -14.24
CA LEU A 82 5.09 5.59 -15.02
C LEU A 82 5.30 4.72 -16.27
N ASN A 83 4.96 3.43 -16.21
CA ASN A 83 4.97 2.54 -17.38
C ASN A 83 3.85 2.90 -18.36
N SER A 84 2.71 3.41 -17.88
CA SER A 84 1.57 3.81 -18.71
C SER A 84 1.78 5.20 -19.33
N ASP A 85 2.08 6.22 -18.53
CA ASP A 85 2.34 7.61 -18.96
C ASP A 85 3.17 8.38 -17.93
N SER A 86 4.42 8.65 -18.27
CA SER A 86 5.33 9.45 -17.43
C SER A 86 5.31 10.96 -17.74
N SER A 87 4.61 11.41 -18.79
CA SER A 87 4.69 12.79 -19.33
C SER A 87 4.24 13.87 -18.35
N ASN A 88 3.48 13.48 -17.34
CA ASN A 88 2.94 14.38 -16.33
C ASN A 88 3.92 14.72 -15.20
N TYR A 89 5.08 14.07 -15.10
CA TYR A 89 6.01 14.21 -13.98
C TYR A 89 7.41 14.60 -14.43
N ASP A 90 8.11 15.34 -13.58
CA ASP A 90 9.49 15.80 -13.78
C ASP A 90 10.49 14.98 -12.94
N ALA A 91 10.03 14.42 -11.82
CA ALA A 91 10.83 13.57 -10.95
C ALA A 91 9.97 12.48 -10.28
N VAL A 92 10.62 11.41 -9.84
CA VAL A 92 10.04 10.35 -9.02
C VAL A 92 10.81 10.22 -7.71
N TRP A 93 10.07 10.01 -6.61
CA TRP A 93 10.62 9.76 -5.29
C TRP A 93 10.00 8.49 -4.69
N MET A 94 10.71 7.38 -4.77
CA MET A 94 10.22 6.07 -4.33
C MET A 94 10.73 5.71 -2.94
N SER A 95 10.12 4.72 -2.30
CA SER A 95 10.60 4.18 -1.02
C SER A 95 11.90 3.41 -1.17
N ASN A 96 12.08 2.71 -2.29
CA ASN A 96 13.22 1.82 -2.51
C ASN A 96 13.64 1.82 -3.98
N SER A 97 14.95 1.79 -4.21
CA SER A 97 15.54 1.71 -5.56
C SER A 97 15.10 0.48 -6.36
N ILE A 98 14.66 -0.60 -5.70
CA ILE A 98 14.15 -1.80 -6.36
C ILE A 98 13.02 -1.49 -7.34
N TRP A 99 12.17 -0.51 -7.04
CA TRP A 99 11.03 -0.14 -7.86
C TRP A 99 11.43 0.57 -9.16
N LEU A 100 12.57 1.28 -9.15
CA LEU A 100 13.13 1.85 -10.39
C LEU A 100 13.55 0.75 -11.38
N TYR A 101 14.00 -0.41 -10.87
CA TYR A 101 14.32 -1.57 -11.71
C TYR A 101 13.08 -2.31 -12.25
N MET A 102 11.89 -2.03 -11.70
CA MET A 102 10.62 -2.57 -12.19
C MET A 102 10.04 -1.78 -13.37
N LEU A 103 10.56 -0.59 -13.68
CA LEU A 103 10.14 0.19 -14.85
C LEU A 103 10.47 -0.56 -16.15
N ASP A 104 9.56 -0.51 -17.14
CA ASP A 104 9.73 -1.16 -18.43
C ASP A 104 10.84 -0.48 -19.24
N ASN A 105 10.87 0.86 -19.21
CA ASN A 105 11.94 1.65 -19.80
C ASN A 105 12.99 1.99 -18.72
N GLN A 106 14.11 1.29 -18.74
CA GLN A 106 15.22 1.52 -17.80
C GLN A 106 15.93 2.87 -17.95
N TYR A 107 15.70 3.58 -19.07
CA TYR A 107 16.23 4.91 -19.34
C TYR A 107 15.24 6.02 -18.99
N LEU A 108 14.06 5.67 -18.48
CA LEU A 108 13.04 6.64 -18.07
C LEU A 108 13.55 7.52 -16.95
N THR A 109 14.35 6.99 -16.04
CA THR A 109 14.90 7.73 -14.91
C THR A 109 16.41 7.88 -15.00
N THR A 110 16.90 9.07 -14.61
CA THR A 110 18.33 9.41 -14.55
C THR A 110 18.67 10.16 -13.26
N ASP A 111 19.96 10.27 -12.97
CA ASP A 111 20.48 11.05 -11.83
C ASP A 111 19.88 10.65 -10.47
N SER A 112 19.52 9.38 -10.31
CA SER A 112 18.99 8.83 -9.06
C SER A 112 20.01 8.92 -7.93
N LYS A 113 19.57 9.41 -6.76
CA LYS A 113 20.38 9.39 -5.53
C LYS A 113 19.52 8.99 -4.34
N SER A 114 20.07 8.16 -3.49
CA SER A 114 19.50 7.83 -2.18
C SER A 114 19.41 9.08 -1.30
N ILE A 115 18.28 9.26 -0.64
CA ILE A 115 18.02 10.44 0.21
C ILE A 115 18.18 10.10 1.69
N VAL A 116 17.64 8.97 2.12
CA VAL A 116 17.74 8.45 3.50
C VAL A 116 17.92 6.95 3.45
N ILE A 117 18.25 6.36 4.58
CA ILE A 117 18.20 4.92 4.82
C ILE A 117 17.14 4.65 5.88
N ASP A 118 16.23 3.74 5.60
CA ASP A 118 15.18 3.30 6.52
C ASP A 118 15.02 1.79 6.45
N PRO A 119 15.65 1.03 7.35
CA PRO A 119 15.58 -0.43 7.33
C PRO A 119 14.17 -0.92 7.64
N VAL A 120 13.73 -2.00 6.97
CA VAL A 120 12.54 -2.76 7.36
C VAL A 120 12.94 -3.83 8.35
N VAL A 121 12.42 -3.74 9.56
CA VAL A 121 12.80 -4.58 10.69
C VAL A 121 11.58 -5.13 11.43
N MET A 122 11.78 -6.13 12.28
CA MET A 122 10.73 -6.65 13.14
C MET A 122 10.84 -5.98 14.52
N GLY A 123 9.79 -5.25 14.92
CA GLY A 123 9.61 -4.79 16.30
C GLY A 123 8.84 -5.82 17.09
N ILE A 124 9.37 -6.25 18.23
CA ILE A 124 8.76 -7.23 19.16
C ILE A 124 8.60 -6.56 20.51
N GLU A 125 7.45 -6.69 21.20
CA GLU A 125 7.32 -6.21 22.58
C GLU A 125 8.54 -6.62 23.41
N LYS A 126 9.10 -5.69 24.18
CA LYS A 126 10.39 -5.89 24.85
C LYS A 126 10.39 -7.13 25.77
N SER A 127 9.32 -7.33 26.54
CA SER A 127 9.15 -8.51 27.39
C SER A 127 9.14 -9.81 26.57
N LYS A 128 8.52 -9.82 25.39
CA LYS A 128 8.50 -10.96 24.49
C LYS A 128 9.84 -11.19 23.83
N ALA A 129 10.57 -10.15 23.47
CA ALA A 129 11.93 -10.25 22.95
C ALA A 129 12.90 -10.80 24.03
N GLU A 130 12.70 -10.43 25.31
CA GLU A 130 13.43 -10.99 26.44
C GLU A 130 13.12 -12.47 26.65
N GLU A 131 11.84 -12.88 26.61
CA GLU A 131 11.41 -14.29 26.68
C GLU A 131 12.04 -15.13 25.57
N LEU A 132 12.14 -14.59 24.35
CA LEU A 132 12.76 -15.26 23.20
C LEU A 132 14.30 -15.25 23.26
N GLY A 133 14.91 -14.51 24.20
CA GLY A 133 16.35 -14.40 24.34
C GLY A 133 17.02 -13.56 23.24
N PHE A 134 16.28 -12.63 22.60
CA PHE A 134 16.76 -11.80 21.49
C PHE A 134 17.40 -10.49 21.95
N VAL A 135 17.08 -10.02 23.14
CA VAL A 135 17.61 -8.75 23.66
C VAL A 135 19.10 -8.82 23.85
N ASN A 136 19.84 -7.85 23.26
CA ASN A 136 21.30 -7.76 23.26
C ASN A 136 22.00 -9.00 22.67
N LYS A 137 21.36 -9.69 21.70
CA LYS A 137 21.92 -10.83 20.98
C LYS A 137 21.99 -10.56 19.48
N SER A 138 22.89 -11.28 18.81
CA SER A 138 22.84 -11.40 17.36
C SER A 138 21.72 -12.36 17.00
N VAL A 139 20.76 -11.91 16.21
CA VAL A 139 19.61 -12.66 15.74
C VAL A 139 19.70 -12.79 14.22
N GLU A 140 19.48 -13.98 13.69
CA GLU A 140 19.34 -14.25 12.26
C GLU A 140 17.87 -14.48 11.91
N ASN A 141 17.50 -14.35 10.62
CA ASN A 141 16.13 -14.65 10.17
C ASN A 141 15.71 -16.10 10.49
N LYS A 142 16.70 -17.01 10.56
CA LYS A 142 16.45 -18.39 10.98
C LYS A 142 16.03 -18.51 12.45
N ASP A 143 16.50 -17.62 13.33
CA ASP A 143 16.09 -17.61 14.74
C ASP A 143 14.65 -17.13 14.87
N LEU A 144 14.24 -16.13 14.08
CA LEU A 144 12.84 -15.71 13.95
C LEU A 144 11.97 -16.85 13.44
N LEU A 145 12.39 -17.55 12.38
CA LEU A 145 11.70 -18.71 11.83
C LEU A 145 11.52 -19.80 12.88
N ASN A 146 12.54 -20.11 13.68
CA ASN A 146 12.46 -21.11 14.74
C ASN A 146 11.46 -20.70 15.83
N ALA A 147 11.47 -19.43 16.25
CA ALA A 147 10.49 -18.92 17.22
C ALA A 147 9.05 -19.00 16.71
N ILE A 148 8.84 -18.77 15.40
CA ILE A 148 7.55 -18.92 14.74
C ILE A 148 7.13 -20.40 14.70
N ARG A 149 8.02 -21.31 14.30
CA ARG A 149 7.76 -22.77 14.27
C ARG A 149 7.40 -23.34 15.63
N ASP A 150 8.04 -22.82 16.68
CA ASP A 150 7.74 -23.18 18.07
C ASP A 150 6.41 -22.59 18.58
N GLY A 151 5.69 -21.80 17.76
CA GLY A 151 4.46 -21.11 18.14
C GLY A 151 4.67 -19.98 19.15
N LYS A 152 5.91 -19.55 19.38
CA LYS A 152 6.28 -18.52 20.36
C LYS A 152 6.23 -17.10 19.80
N LEU A 153 6.31 -16.93 18.47
CA LEU A 153 6.29 -15.65 17.80
C LEU A 153 5.23 -15.63 16.72
N LYS A 154 4.31 -14.66 16.82
CA LYS A 154 3.35 -14.29 15.79
C LYS A 154 3.49 -12.79 15.55
N TYR A 155 3.16 -12.32 14.35
CA TYR A 155 3.36 -10.92 13.99
C TYR A 155 2.33 -10.43 12.97
N VAL A 156 2.23 -9.11 12.86
CA VAL A 156 1.46 -8.45 11.81
C VAL A 156 2.42 -7.77 10.83
N MET A 157 2.01 -7.67 9.58
CA MET A 157 2.81 -7.02 8.53
C MET A 157 1.91 -6.39 7.47
N SER A 158 2.50 -5.57 6.63
CA SER A 158 1.81 -5.05 5.46
C SER A 158 1.86 -6.04 4.28
N SER A 159 1.02 -5.79 3.27
CA SER A 159 0.85 -6.67 2.11
C SER A 159 2.11 -6.77 1.27
N VAL A 160 2.54 -7.99 0.99
CA VAL A 160 3.69 -8.29 0.12
C VAL A 160 3.48 -7.81 -1.32
N THR A 161 2.24 -7.77 -1.77
CA THR A 161 1.89 -7.42 -3.16
C THR A 161 1.41 -5.98 -3.35
N LYS A 162 1.31 -5.20 -2.25
CA LYS A 162 0.75 -3.84 -2.32
C LYS A 162 1.67 -2.78 -1.72
N THR A 163 2.46 -3.13 -0.70
CA THR A 163 3.27 -2.18 0.04
C THR A 163 4.76 -2.45 -0.12
N ASN A 164 5.56 -1.40 0.01
CA ASN A 164 7.01 -1.54 -0.04
C ASN A 164 7.56 -2.36 1.15
N THR A 165 7.10 -2.11 2.38
CA THR A 165 7.58 -2.85 3.56
C THR A 165 7.29 -4.34 3.48
N GLY A 166 6.09 -4.72 3.03
CA GLY A 166 5.71 -6.12 2.84
C GLY A 166 6.54 -6.81 1.76
N ALA A 167 6.67 -6.16 0.60
CA ALA A 167 7.41 -6.69 -0.54
C ALA A 167 8.91 -6.87 -0.22
N THR A 168 9.54 -5.85 0.33
CA THR A 168 10.98 -5.87 0.59
C THR A 168 11.35 -6.74 1.79
N ALA A 169 10.48 -6.83 2.83
CA ALA A 169 10.63 -7.82 3.89
C ALA A 169 10.60 -9.25 3.34
N TYR A 170 9.60 -9.57 2.49
CA TYR A 170 9.51 -10.89 1.86
C TYR A 170 10.77 -11.22 1.05
N LEU A 171 11.24 -10.29 0.22
CA LEU A 171 12.45 -10.51 -0.58
C LEU A 171 13.70 -10.69 0.30
N SER A 172 13.77 -9.99 1.45
CA SER A 172 14.85 -10.17 2.41
C SER A 172 14.81 -11.57 3.05
N PHE A 173 13.63 -12.05 3.49
CA PHE A 173 13.48 -13.41 4.03
C PHE A 173 13.82 -14.46 2.98
N LEU A 174 13.34 -14.28 1.75
CA LEU A 174 13.64 -15.15 0.62
C LEU A 174 15.16 -15.23 0.39
N ASN A 175 15.85 -14.10 0.35
CA ASN A 175 17.30 -14.05 0.15
C ASN A 175 18.06 -14.74 1.29
N THR A 176 17.74 -14.43 2.54
CA THR A 176 18.47 -14.97 3.70
C THR A 176 18.20 -16.46 3.91
N LEU A 177 16.97 -16.92 3.75
CA LEU A 177 16.63 -18.35 3.86
C LEU A 177 17.15 -19.19 2.68
N ALA A 178 17.39 -18.56 1.52
CA ALA A 178 18.12 -19.16 0.40
C ALA A 178 19.66 -19.24 0.64
N GLY A 179 20.15 -18.80 1.79
CA GLY A 179 21.57 -18.82 2.15
C GLY A 179 22.33 -17.55 1.78
N SER A 180 21.65 -16.43 1.63
CA SER A 180 22.20 -15.11 1.27
C SER A 180 23.07 -15.15 0.01
N PRO A 181 22.59 -15.67 -1.13
CA PRO A 181 23.33 -15.67 -2.37
C PRO A 181 23.64 -14.24 -2.81
N GLU A 182 24.66 -14.07 -3.64
CA GLU A 182 25.00 -12.75 -4.16
C GLU A 182 23.83 -12.14 -4.95
N ILE A 183 23.13 -12.94 -5.78
CA ILE A 183 21.90 -12.58 -6.47
C ILE A 183 20.98 -13.80 -6.49
N LEU A 184 19.69 -13.61 -6.18
CA LEU A 184 18.68 -14.65 -6.32
C LEU A 184 18.46 -14.98 -7.80
N THR A 185 18.28 -16.28 -8.10
CA THR A 185 17.94 -16.79 -9.44
C THR A 185 16.57 -17.48 -9.45
N GLU A 186 16.01 -17.71 -10.65
CA GLU A 186 14.72 -18.39 -10.79
C GLU A 186 14.76 -19.84 -10.28
N GLU A 187 15.89 -20.53 -10.45
CA GLU A 187 16.07 -21.94 -10.01
C GLU A 187 16.04 -22.05 -8.48
N MET A 188 16.58 -21.05 -7.76
CA MET A 188 16.55 -21.04 -6.28
C MET A 188 15.13 -20.95 -5.76
N LEU A 189 14.19 -20.32 -6.49
CA LEU A 189 12.78 -20.22 -6.10
C LEU A 189 12.04 -21.56 -6.21
N ASP A 190 12.59 -22.54 -6.92
CA ASP A 190 12.01 -23.87 -7.08
C ASP A 190 12.50 -24.84 -5.99
N ASP A 191 13.37 -24.41 -5.06
CA ASP A 191 13.85 -25.22 -3.95
C ASP A 191 12.72 -25.51 -2.95
N GLU A 192 12.41 -26.80 -2.76
CA GLU A 192 11.30 -27.24 -1.92
C GLU A 192 11.53 -26.90 -0.44
N LYS A 193 12.78 -27.00 0.04
CA LYS A 193 13.12 -26.68 1.44
C LYS A 193 12.93 -25.20 1.69
N LEU A 194 13.42 -24.32 0.81
CA LEU A 194 13.21 -22.89 0.89
C LEU A 194 11.71 -22.56 0.88
N GLY A 195 10.94 -23.18 -0.01
CA GLY A 195 9.49 -23.01 -0.06
C GLY A 195 8.79 -23.40 1.25
N ASN A 196 9.23 -24.47 1.90
CA ASN A 196 8.68 -24.88 3.20
C ASN A 196 9.10 -23.94 4.34
N ASP A 197 10.38 -23.51 4.37
CA ASP A 197 10.88 -22.54 5.35
C ASP A 197 10.10 -21.21 5.28
N LEU A 198 9.83 -20.71 4.06
CA LEU A 198 9.04 -19.50 3.83
C LEU A 198 7.57 -19.69 4.24
N LYS A 199 6.94 -20.81 3.91
CA LYS A 199 5.57 -21.12 4.37
C LYS A 199 5.47 -21.07 5.88
N ASP A 200 6.43 -21.68 6.57
CA ASP A 200 6.44 -21.69 8.03
C ASP A 200 6.65 -20.28 8.58
N PHE A 201 7.47 -19.46 7.92
CA PHE A 201 7.65 -18.05 8.29
C PHE A 201 6.31 -17.30 8.22
N PHE A 202 5.58 -17.44 7.10
CA PHE A 202 4.29 -16.76 6.90
C PHE A 202 3.13 -17.36 7.71
N LYS A 203 3.26 -18.55 8.29
CA LYS A 203 2.29 -19.06 9.30
C LYS A 203 2.25 -18.16 10.54
N GLY A 204 3.34 -17.48 10.88
CA GLY A 204 3.39 -16.51 11.97
C GLY A 204 2.58 -15.24 11.75
N VAL A 205 2.14 -14.98 10.52
CA VAL A 205 1.34 -13.78 10.22
C VAL A 205 -0.07 -13.95 10.80
N GLU A 206 -0.43 -13.04 11.71
CA GLU A 206 -1.78 -13.00 12.29
C GLU A 206 -2.73 -12.16 11.43
N ARG A 207 -2.24 -11.00 10.94
CA ARG A 207 -2.99 -10.12 10.05
C ARG A 207 -2.08 -9.39 9.08
N VAL A 208 -2.66 -9.04 7.94
CA VAL A 208 -2.04 -8.25 6.88
C VAL A 208 -2.77 -6.92 6.74
N SER A 209 -2.05 -5.85 6.48
CA SER A 209 -2.58 -4.54 6.09
C SER A 209 -2.17 -4.20 4.66
N GLY A 210 -3.11 -3.72 3.85
CA GLY A 210 -2.81 -3.18 2.52
C GLY A 210 -2.23 -1.76 2.55
N ASP A 211 -2.05 -1.19 3.75
CA ASP A 211 -1.59 0.17 3.99
C ASP A 211 -0.65 0.21 5.20
N GLU A 212 0.49 0.88 5.06
CA GLU A 212 1.55 0.91 6.10
C GLU A 212 1.16 1.79 7.30
N GLU A 213 0.41 2.86 7.09
CA GLU A 213 -0.09 3.73 8.16
C GLU A 213 -1.19 3.02 8.97
N TYR A 214 -2.13 2.38 8.26
CA TYR A 214 -3.18 1.59 8.91
C TYR A 214 -2.62 0.40 9.69
N LEU A 215 -1.48 -0.18 9.29
CA LEU A 215 -0.81 -1.23 10.05
C LEU A 215 -0.47 -0.78 11.47
N LEU A 216 -0.01 0.47 11.64
CA LEU A 216 0.29 1.05 12.96
C LEU A 216 -0.97 1.16 13.82
N ASP A 217 -2.08 1.63 13.24
CA ASP A 217 -3.36 1.73 13.94
C ASP A 217 -3.93 0.37 14.31
N MET A 218 -3.83 -0.59 13.38
CA MET A 218 -4.23 -1.97 13.63
C MET A 218 -3.44 -2.58 14.79
N PHE A 219 -2.13 -2.34 14.85
CA PHE A 219 -1.28 -2.81 15.94
C PHE A 219 -1.67 -2.18 17.28
N LYS A 220 -1.86 -0.86 17.32
CA LYS A 220 -2.22 -0.11 18.57
C LYS A 220 -3.56 -0.54 19.16
N ASN A 221 -4.51 -0.93 18.31
CA ASN A 221 -5.89 -1.26 18.68
C ASN A 221 -6.12 -2.77 18.84
N GLY A 222 -5.16 -3.62 18.45
CA GLY A 222 -5.22 -5.07 18.57
C GLY A 222 -4.41 -5.61 19.75
N ASP A 223 -4.41 -6.91 19.89
CA ASP A 223 -3.63 -7.66 20.88
C ASP A 223 -2.49 -8.39 20.14
N TYR A 224 -1.54 -7.60 19.64
CA TYR A 224 -0.39 -8.07 18.87
C TYR A 224 0.90 -7.71 19.60
N ASN A 225 1.89 -8.60 19.57
CA ASN A 225 3.17 -8.37 20.25
C ASN A 225 4.38 -8.25 19.31
N ALA A 226 4.18 -8.36 18.01
CA ALA A 226 5.24 -8.12 17.03
C ALA A 226 4.69 -7.56 15.70
N MET A 227 5.50 -6.74 15.04
CA MET A 227 5.17 -6.12 13.76
C MET A 227 6.40 -5.94 12.90
N ILE A 228 6.27 -6.14 11.58
CA ILE A 228 7.29 -5.77 10.58
C ILE A 228 6.93 -4.41 10.01
N ASN A 229 7.84 -3.44 10.12
CA ASN A 229 7.67 -2.10 9.55
C ASN A 229 9.04 -1.40 9.38
N TYR A 230 9.03 -0.18 8.85
CA TYR A 230 10.19 0.71 8.82
C TYR A 230 10.73 1.01 10.23
N GLU A 231 12.04 1.12 10.38
CA GLU A 231 12.69 1.57 11.62
C GLU A 231 12.09 2.90 12.09
N SER A 232 11.94 3.87 11.19
CA SER A 232 11.37 5.19 11.49
C SER A 232 9.94 5.12 12.03
N SER A 233 9.09 4.26 11.45
CA SER A 233 7.71 4.04 11.89
C SER A 233 7.66 3.39 13.27
N LEU A 234 8.53 2.41 13.52
CA LEU A 234 8.62 1.74 14.83
C LEU A 234 9.19 2.68 15.92
N ILE A 235 10.11 3.57 15.57
CA ILE A 235 10.60 4.63 16.46
C ILE A 235 9.45 5.57 16.84
N ALA A 236 8.67 6.02 15.87
CA ALA A 236 7.51 6.88 16.11
C ALA A 236 6.47 6.18 16.99
N LEU A 237 6.16 4.92 16.71
CA LEU A 237 5.26 4.10 17.51
C LEU A 237 5.78 3.93 18.95
N ASN A 238 7.06 3.63 19.14
CA ASN A 238 7.66 3.48 20.45
C ASN A 238 7.57 4.77 21.30
N LYS A 239 7.80 5.94 20.68
CA LYS A 239 7.58 7.24 21.35
C LYS A 239 6.14 7.38 21.84
N GLU A 240 5.16 6.99 21.03
CA GLU A 240 3.73 7.02 21.37
C GLU A 240 3.39 6.02 22.48
N LEU A 241 3.88 4.77 22.40
CA LEU A 241 3.65 3.74 23.41
C LEU A 241 4.20 4.15 24.77
N VAL A 242 5.45 4.61 24.82
CA VAL A 242 6.10 5.07 26.06
C VAL A 242 5.38 6.28 26.65
N ALA A 243 4.96 7.25 25.84
CA ALA A 243 4.19 8.40 26.30
C ALA A 243 2.84 8.01 26.93
N LYS A 244 2.26 6.86 26.52
CA LYS A 244 1.04 6.28 27.10
C LYS A 244 1.31 5.29 28.24
N GLY A 245 2.55 5.14 28.70
CA GLY A 245 2.96 4.18 29.73
C GLY A 245 2.86 2.72 29.29
N LYS A 246 2.85 2.46 27.98
CA LYS A 246 2.89 1.12 27.40
C LYS A 246 4.31 0.69 27.13
N GLU A 247 4.50 -0.63 27.03
CA GLU A 247 5.78 -1.24 26.68
C GLU A 247 6.20 -0.91 25.25
N PRO A 248 7.49 -0.54 25.01
CA PRO A 248 8.00 -0.31 23.66
C PRO A 248 8.31 -1.63 22.96
N LEU A 249 8.39 -1.58 21.64
CA LEU A 249 8.93 -2.66 20.81
C LEU A 249 10.47 -2.64 20.85
N TYR A 250 11.08 -3.81 20.97
CA TYR A 250 12.49 -4.03 20.74
C TYR A 250 12.71 -4.39 19.27
N LEU A 251 13.54 -3.62 18.57
CA LEU A 251 13.74 -3.75 17.13
C LEU A 251 14.83 -4.79 16.86
N ILE A 252 14.51 -5.77 16.04
CA ILE A 252 15.43 -6.85 15.63
C ILE A 252 15.97 -6.56 14.25
N TYR A 253 17.29 -6.49 14.14
CA TYR A 253 18.04 -6.31 12.89
C TYR A 253 18.75 -7.64 12.58
N PRO A 254 18.17 -8.51 11.74
CA PRO A 254 18.80 -9.79 11.41
C PRO A 254 20.20 -9.62 10.82
N THR A 255 21.17 -10.35 11.38
CA THR A 255 22.60 -10.20 11.02
C THR A 255 22.94 -10.83 9.68
N ASP A 256 22.12 -11.75 9.20
CA ASP A 256 22.21 -12.42 7.90
C ASP A 256 21.66 -11.58 6.74
N GLY A 257 20.81 -10.59 7.02
CA GLY A 257 20.32 -9.63 6.04
C GLY A 257 19.02 -8.96 6.45
N VAL A 258 18.89 -7.68 6.07
CA VAL A 258 17.72 -6.83 6.28
C VAL A 258 17.46 -6.03 5.02
N SER A 259 16.19 -5.76 4.70
CA SER A 259 15.88 -4.84 3.61
C SER A 259 16.21 -3.41 3.99
N ILE A 260 16.97 -2.73 3.14
CA ILE A 260 17.33 -1.32 3.30
C ILE A 260 16.61 -0.49 2.26
N ASN A 261 15.73 0.40 2.71
CA ASN A 261 15.06 1.35 1.84
C ASN A 261 15.86 2.63 1.78
N ASP A 262 16.23 3.03 0.57
CA ASP A 262 17.15 4.14 0.31
C ASP A 262 16.45 5.41 -0.19
N MET A 263 15.14 5.37 -0.35
CA MET A 263 14.26 6.46 -0.80
C MET A 263 14.86 7.26 -1.97
N PRO A 264 15.08 6.63 -3.13
CA PRO A 264 15.76 7.27 -4.25
C PRO A 264 14.92 8.41 -4.84
N PHE A 265 15.56 9.55 -5.09
CA PHE A 265 15.00 10.67 -5.83
C PHE A 265 15.66 10.74 -7.20
N ALA A 266 14.90 10.53 -8.27
CA ALA A 266 15.39 10.44 -9.64
C ALA A 266 14.67 11.41 -10.59
N TYR A 267 15.41 11.90 -11.58
CA TYR A 267 14.85 12.72 -12.67
C TYR A 267 14.11 11.83 -13.66
N ILE A 268 12.93 12.25 -14.12
CA ILE A 268 12.19 11.59 -15.19
C ILE A 268 12.62 12.19 -16.52
N ASN A 269 13.23 11.36 -17.37
CA ASN A 269 13.77 11.76 -18.67
C ASN A 269 12.67 11.68 -19.73
N ASN A 270 11.81 12.69 -19.79
CA ASN A 270 10.82 12.84 -20.85
C ASN A 270 11.47 13.49 -22.09
N ASP A 271 10.95 13.18 -23.28
CA ASP A 271 11.46 13.72 -24.56
C ASP A 271 11.50 15.27 -24.63
N SER A 272 10.76 15.92 -23.75
CA SER A 272 10.78 17.37 -23.56
C SER A 272 11.76 17.81 -22.47
N THR A 273 13.03 17.45 -22.57
CA THR A 273 14.06 17.86 -21.61
C THR A 273 14.18 19.39 -21.56
N ASN A 274 13.49 19.98 -20.60
CA ASN A 274 13.58 21.38 -20.29
C ASN A 274 14.70 21.59 -19.26
N GLU A 275 15.78 22.26 -19.66
CA GLU A 275 16.95 22.52 -18.81
C GLU A 275 16.55 23.16 -17.47
N SER A 276 15.56 24.04 -17.47
CA SER A 276 14.99 24.66 -16.27
C SER A 276 14.36 23.63 -15.30
N LYS A 277 13.82 22.53 -15.79
CA LYS A 277 13.29 21.45 -14.92
C LYS A 277 14.42 20.63 -14.31
N LYS A 278 15.47 20.37 -15.09
CA LYS A 278 16.67 19.68 -14.59
C LYS A 278 17.43 20.50 -13.54
N GLU A 279 17.47 21.82 -13.68
CA GLU A 279 17.99 22.71 -12.65
C GLU A 279 17.19 22.60 -11.35
N LYS A 280 15.85 22.64 -11.42
CA LYS A 280 14.98 22.49 -10.24
C LYS A 280 15.15 21.12 -9.60
N PHE A 281 15.19 20.05 -10.39
CA PHE A 281 15.50 18.72 -9.91
C PHE A 281 16.81 18.70 -9.10
N THR A 282 17.87 19.27 -9.66
CA THR A 282 19.17 19.33 -9.00
C THR A 282 19.13 20.13 -7.70
N LEU A 283 18.41 21.26 -7.68
CA LEU A 283 18.21 22.06 -6.47
C LEU A 283 17.46 21.25 -5.38
N VAL A 284 16.36 20.60 -5.74
CA VAL A 284 15.58 19.75 -4.82
C VAL A 284 16.42 18.59 -4.30
N GLN A 285 17.12 17.87 -5.18
CA GLN A 285 17.95 16.73 -4.78
C GLN A 285 19.09 17.16 -3.84
N ASN A 286 19.73 18.29 -4.10
CA ASN A 286 20.77 18.82 -3.23
C ASN A 286 20.21 19.29 -1.88
N TYR A 287 19.02 19.90 -1.86
CA TYR A 287 18.34 20.23 -0.61
C TYR A 287 18.02 18.98 0.22
N LEU A 288 17.43 17.97 -0.39
CA LEU A 288 17.08 16.71 0.31
C LEU A 288 18.32 16.02 0.91
N ARG A 289 19.50 16.23 0.36
CA ARG A 289 20.77 15.68 0.84
C ARG A 289 21.59 16.69 1.66
N SER A 290 21.06 17.86 1.94
CA SER A 290 21.73 18.87 2.76
C SER A 290 21.76 18.45 4.24
N ASP A 291 22.66 19.07 4.99
CA ASP A 291 22.76 18.87 6.44
C ASP A 291 21.49 19.24 7.19
N ASP A 292 20.78 20.27 6.73
CA ASP A 292 19.53 20.72 7.34
C ASP A 292 18.41 19.69 7.13
N ALA A 293 18.23 19.22 5.89
CA ALA A 293 17.25 18.19 5.58
C ALA A 293 17.59 16.87 6.28
N THR A 294 18.87 16.45 6.28
CA THR A 294 19.34 15.26 7.02
C THR A 294 19.02 15.35 8.50
N SER A 295 19.31 16.49 9.15
CA SER A 295 19.00 16.69 10.57
C SER A 295 17.49 16.65 10.87
N LEU A 296 16.66 17.10 9.94
CA LEU A 296 15.21 17.02 10.07
C LEU A 296 14.74 15.56 9.95
N MET A 297 15.25 14.82 8.96
CA MET A 297 14.91 13.40 8.74
C MET A 297 15.36 12.53 9.91
N GLU A 298 16.54 12.78 10.50
CA GLU A 298 17.01 12.06 11.70
C GLU A 298 16.08 12.27 12.91
N LYS A 299 15.48 13.46 13.09
CA LYS A 299 14.47 13.69 14.13
C LYS A 299 13.20 12.85 13.91
N LEU A 300 12.90 12.52 12.65
CA LEU A 300 11.78 11.65 12.27
C LEU A 300 12.13 10.15 12.37
N GLY A 301 13.40 9.79 12.65
CA GLY A 301 13.83 8.41 12.79
C GLY A 301 14.48 7.81 11.54
N TYR A 302 14.70 8.59 10.50
CA TYR A 302 15.44 8.13 9.32
C TYR A 302 16.94 8.19 9.56
N ARG A 303 17.68 7.22 9.05
CA ARG A 303 19.16 7.30 8.99
C ARG A 303 19.58 8.17 7.80
N SER A 304 20.76 8.75 7.87
CA SER A 304 21.34 9.50 6.76
C SER A 304 21.53 8.61 5.52
N TRP A 305 21.58 9.23 4.35
CA TRP A 305 21.75 8.52 3.07
C TRP A 305 23.00 7.62 2.97
N TYR A 306 23.98 7.80 3.86
CA TYR A 306 25.17 6.94 3.97
C TYR A 306 25.01 5.78 4.99
N GLY A 307 23.82 5.57 5.56
CA GLY A 307 23.47 4.43 6.43
C GLY A 307 23.71 4.64 7.92
N GLY A 308 24.41 5.69 8.33
CA GLY A 308 24.62 6.07 9.73
C GLY A 308 23.74 7.25 10.15
N THR A 309 24.12 7.85 11.26
CA THR A 309 23.56 9.09 11.77
C THR A 309 24.67 10.09 12.08
N LYS A 310 24.32 11.37 12.27
CA LYS A 310 25.28 12.37 12.76
C LYS A 310 25.75 12.03 14.18
N ASP A 311 26.95 12.46 14.54
CA ASP A 311 27.58 12.16 15.85
C ASP A 311 26.71 12.58 17.05
N ASN A 312 25.92 13.62 16.91
CA ASN A 312 25.05 14.18 17.96
C ASN A 312 23.57 13.85 17.77
N VAL A 313 23.25 12.70 17.16
CA VAL A 313 21.86 12.28 16.98
C VAL A 313 21.15 12.14 18.33
N ASP A 314 19.87 12.52 18.36
CA ASP A 314 19.04 12.42 19.56
C ASP A 314 18.82 10.95 19.96
N LYS A 315 19.40 10.54 21.08
CA LYS A 315 19.23 9.21 21.66
C LYS A 315 17.81 8.90 22.11
N SER A 316 16.93 9.89 22.25
CA SER A 316 15.51 9.65 22.49
C SER A 316 14.79 9.19 21.21
N THR A 317 15.36 9.48 20.04
CA THR A 317 14.89 8.99 18.73
C THR A 317 15.53 7.64 18.42
N PHE A 318 16.85 7.58 18.35
CA PHE A 318 17.58 6.31 18.14
C PHE A 318 17.98 5.72 19.50
N ASN A 319 16.96 5.19 20.21
CA ASN A 319 17.13 4.74 21.59
C ASN A 319 17.74 3.33 21.64
N PRO A 320 18.96 3.15 22.22
CA PRO A 320 19.61 1.84 22.32
C PRO A 320 18.79 0.81 23.13
N GLU A 321 17.97 1.27 24.11
CA GLU A 321 17.08 0.39 24.88
C GLU A 321 15.98 -0.27 24.05
N TRP A 322 15.76 0.23 22.83
CA TRP A 322 14.85 -0.35 21.84
C TRP A 322 15.57 -1.27 20.85
N GLY A 323 16.85 -1.61 21.10
CA GLY A 323 17.67 -2.45 20.21
C GLY A 323 18.29 -1.71 19.03
N ILE A 324 18.18 -0.36 19.00
CA ILE A 324 18.69 0.45 17.89
C ILE A 324 20.18 0.73 18.09
N ASP A 325 21.00 0.32 17.13
CA ASP A 325 22.43 0.65 17.06
C ASP A 325 22.74 1.27 15.69
N THR A 326 22.91 2.60 15.66
CA THR A 326 23.18 3.36 14.44
C THR A 326 24.62 3.22 13.95
N THR A 327 25.50 2.60 14.74
CA THR A 327 26.90 2.34 14.39
C THR A 327 27.10 0.97 13.74
N LYS A 328 26.11 0.08 13.88
CA LYS A 328 26.16 -1.28 13.35
C LYS A 328 25.96 -1.26 11.83
N TYR A 329 26.86 -1.94 11.11
CA TYR A 329 26.67 -2.20 9.69
C TYR A 329 25.46 -3.11 9.49
N LEU A 330 24.54 -2.68 8.63
CA LEU A 330 23.38 -3.47 8.20
C LEU A 330 23.72 -4.13 6.86
N LYS A 331 23.60 -5.46 6.81
CA LYS A 331 23.84 -6.21 5.59
C LYS A 331 22.59 -6.12 4.71
N ASP A 332 22.71 -5.40 3.60
CA ASP A 332 21.66 -5.31 2.58
C ASP A 332 21.71 -6.50 1.61
N MET A 333 20.60 -6.80 0.98
CA MET A 333 20.52 -7.77 -0.11
C MET A 333 20.72 -7.07 -1.45
N LYS A 334 21.31 -7.77 -2.43
CA LYS A 334 21.27 -7.32 -3.82
C LYS A 334 19.93 -7.69 -4.45
N TYR A 335 19.34 -6.71 -5.13
CA TYR A 335 18.03 -6.91 -5.76
C TYR A 335 18.14 -7.84 -6.98
N PRO A 336 17.26 -8.85 -7.07
CA PRO A 336 17.22 -9.73 -8.22
C PRO A 336 16.62 -9.03 -9.45
N SER A 337 16.69 -9.69 -10.62
CA SER A 337 16.08 -9.16 -11.84
C SER A 337 14.55 -9.07 -11.72
N LYS A 338 13.91 -8.19 -12.51
CA LYS A 338 12.45 -8.06 -12.62
C LYS A 338 11.76 -9.43 -12.79
N LYS A 339 12.32 -10.31 -13.62
CA LYS A 339 11.78 -11.66 -13.87
C LYS A 339 11.76 -12.52 -12.61
N VAL A 340 12.84 -12.50 -11.83
CA VAL A 340 12.94 -13.23 -10.55
C VAL A 340 11.98 -12.64 -9.52
N MET A 341 11.87 -11.32 -9.43
CA MET A 341 10.91 -10.66 -8.52
C MET A 341 9.47 -11.02 -8.86
N THR A 342 9.09 -10.98 -10.14
CA THR A 342 7.73 -11.37 -10.59
C THR A 342 7.43 -12.83 -10.23
N LYS A 343 8.39 -13.75 -10.49
CA LYS A 343 8.25 -15.16 -10.09
C LYS A 343 8.13 -15.32 -8.57
N ALA A 344 8.89 -14.55 -7.80
CA ALA A 344 8.83 -14.58 -6.33
C ALA A 344 7.47 -14.11 -5.80
N PHE A 345 6.91 -13.01 -6.33
CA PHE A 345 5.58 -12.53 -5.93
C PHE A 345 4.46 -13.53 -6.29
N ASN A 346 4.51 -14.13 -7.48
CA ASN A 346 3.57 -15.20 -7.86
C ASN A 346 3.70 -16.41 -6.92
N LEU A 347 4.93 -16.83 -6.61
CA LEU A 347 5.17 -17.91 -5.64
C LEU A 347 4.56 -17.59 -4.27
N PHE A 348 4.70 -16.34 -3.79
CA PHE A 348 4.09 -15.90 -2.55
C PHE A 348 2.56 -16.07 -2.58
N ILE A 349 1.89 -15.53 -3.59
CA ILE A 349 0.42 -15.54 -3.69
C ILE A 349 -0.10 -16.98 -3.77
N GLU A 350 0.51 -17.81 -4.60
CA GLU A 350 -0.01 -19.14 -4.92
C GLU A 350 0.33 -20.18 -3.85
N LYS A 351 1.49 -20.05 -3.20
CA LYS A 351 2.04 -21.17 -2.38
C LYS A 351 2.48 -20.80 -0.98
N LEU A 352 2.97 -19.59 -0.73
CA LEU A 352 3.68 -19.28 0.52
C LEU A 352 2.80 -18.59 1.55
N ARG A 353 1.94 -17.66 1.15
CA ARG A 353 1.05 -16.97 2.08
C ARG A 353 0.07 -17.95 2.75
N LYS A 354 -0.36 -17.60 3.93
CA LYS A 354 -1.47 -18.27 4.57
C LYS A 354 -2.72 -18.13 3.68
N PRO A 355 -3.43 -19.23 3.35
CA PRO A 355 -4.67 -19.12 2.59
C PRO A 355 -5.72 -18.33 3.37
N THR A 356 -6.63 -17.70 2.65
CA THR A 356 -7.71 -16.89 3.22
C THR A 356 -9.04 -17.64 3.17
N HIS A 357 -9.82 -17.57 4.24
CA HIS A 357 -11.25 -17.82 4.19
C HIS A 357 -11.97 -16.47 4.25
N VAL A 358 -12.44 -15.99 3.11
CA VAL A 358 -13.20 -14.75 3.00
C VAL A 358 -14.70 -15.05 2.90
N VAL A 359 -15.49 -14.29 3.66
CA VAL A 359 -16.95 -14.28 3.51
C VAL A 359 -17.36 -12.93 2.96
N PHE A 360 -17.87 -12.93 1.73
CA PHE A 360 -18.48 -11.76 1.13
C PHE A 360 -19.95 -11.65 1.55
N CYS A 361 -20.29 -10.56 2.23
CA CYS A 361 -21.68 -10.17 2.52
C CYS A 361 -22.09 -9.13 1.49
N LEU A 362 -22.91 -9.53 0.53
CA LEU A 362 -23.30 -8.75 -0.63
C LEU A 362 -24.73 -8.23 -0.45
N ASP A 363 -24.87 -6.91 -0.45
CA ASP A 363 -26.17 -6.24 -0.38
C ASP A 363 -26.97 -6.48 -1.66
N VAL A 364 -28.18 -7.00 -1.51
CA VAL A 364 -29.17 -7.16 -2.58
C VAL A 364 -30.50 -6.49 -2.20
N SER A 365 -30.46 -5.46 -1.33
CA SER A 365 -31.64 -4.68 -0.96
C SER A 365 -32.19 -3.88 -2.14
N GLY A 366 -33.40 -3.33 -1.98
CA GLY A 366 -34.10 -2.65 -3.07
C GLY A 366 -33.37 -1.44 -3.65
N SER A 367 -32.46 -0.80 -2.90
CA SER A 367 -31.62 0.30 -3.38
C SER A 367 -30.57 -0.11 -4.40
N MET A 368 -30.17 -1.41 -4.39
CA MET A 368 -29.22 -1.97 -5.33
C MET A 368 -29.80 -2.16 -6.75
N ASP A 369 -31.12 -1.98 -6.95
CA ASP A 369 -31.74 -2.18 -8.26
C ASP A 369 -31.17 -1.21 -9.31
N GLY A 370 -30.93 -1.71 -10.51
CA GLY A 370 -30.32 -0.98 -11.62
C GLY A 370 -28.78 -0.99 -11.57
N ASN A 371 -28.15 0.18 -11.41
CA ASN A 371 -26.68 0.30 -11.51
C ASN A 371 -25.95 -0.42 -10.37
N GLY A 372 -26.46 -0.39 -9.14
CA GLY A 372 -25.79 -0.95 -7.98
C GLY A 372 -25.45 -2.42 -8.11
N ILE A 373 -26.41 -3.25 -8.47
CA ILE A 373 -26.17 -4.69 -8.67
C ILE A 373 -25.27 -4.96 -9.89
N GLY A 374 -25.34 -4.11 -10.93
CA GLY A 374 -24.46 -4.20 -12.11
C GLY A 374 -23.00 -3.96 -11.75
N GLU A 375 -22.71 -2.87 -11.03
CA GLU A 375 -21.36 -2.52 -10.57
C GLU A 375 -20.79 -3.56 -9.58
N LEU A 376 -21.64 -4.10 -8.69
CA LEU A 376 -21.25 -5.20 -7.79
C LEU A 376 -20.81 -6.42 -8.60
N ARG A 377 -21.59 -6.86 -9.59
CA ARG A 377 -21.25 -8.00 -10.44
C ARG A 377 -19.93 -7.78 -11.18
N GLU A 378 -19.74 -6.61 -11.78
CA GLU A 378 -18.51 -6.25 -12.48
C GLU A 378 -17.29 -6.28 -11.55
N ALA A 379 -17.39 -5.66 -10.37
CA ALA A 379 -16.31 -5.61 -9.40
C ALA A 379 -15.96 -6.99 -8.83
N MET A 380 -16.96 -7.82 -8.54
CA MET A 380 -16.74 -9.19 -8.07
C MET A 380 -16.14 -10.07 -9.18
N THR A 381 -16.59 -9.94 -10.43
CA THR A 381 -16.03 -10.65 -11.56
C THR A 381 -14.54 -10.30 -11.73
N TYR A 382 -14.18 -9.02 -11.60
CA TYR A 382 -12.80 -8.56 -11.71
C TYR A 382 -11.85 -9.25 -10.72
N ILE A 383 -12.24 -9.40 -9.44
CA ILE A 383 -11.38 -10.04 -8.43
C ILE A 383 -11.46 -11.58 -8.45
N LEU A 384 -12.50 -12.15 -9.06
CA LEU A 384 -12.72 -13.60 -9.15
C LEU A 384 -12.20 -14.20 -10.45
N ASP A 385 -12.18 -13.43 -11.55
CA ASP A 385 -11.59 -13.88 -12.80
C ASP A 385 -10.07 -13.94 -12.69
N TYR A 386 -9.50 -15.14 -12.86
CA TYR A 386 -8.07 -15.36 -12.64
C TYR A 386 -7.19 -14.51 -13.57
N GLU A 387 -7.58 -14.36 -14.85
CA GLU A 387 -6.77 -13.62 -15.84
C GLU A 387 -6.76 -12.11 -15.55
N GLN A 388 -7.89 -11.58 -15.06
CA GLN A 388 -7.97 -10.16 -14.68
C GLN A 388 -7.25 -9.92 -13.35
N ALA A 389 -7.60 -10.69 -12.32
CA ALA A 389 -7.06 -10.52 -10.98
C ALA A 389 -5.53 -10.72 -10.91
N SER A 390 -4.97 -11.63 -11.72
CA SER A 390 -3.53 -11.91 -11.73
C SER A 390 -2.68 -10.76 -12.29
N LYS A 391 -3.25 -9.87 -13.09
CA LYS A 391 -2.54 -8.67 -13.58
C LYS A 391 -2.18 -7.72 -12.44
N ASP A 392 -3.06 -7.65 -11.44
CA ASP A 392 -2.91 -6.78 -10.27
C ASP A 392 -2.54 -7.58 -9.00
N MET A 393 -2.12 -8.84 -9.14
CA MET A 393 -1.72 -9.74 -8.05
C MET A 393 -2.82 -9.96 -7.00
N LEU A 394 -4.10 -9.98 -7.42
CA LEU A 394 -5.28 -10.12 -6.58
C LEU A 394 -5.91 -11.53 -6.62
N GLN A 395 -5.39 -12.43 -7.45
CA GLN A 395 -5.95 -13.76 -7.68
C GLN A 395 -6.06 -14.59 -6.39
N PHE A 396 -7.11 -15.40 -6.33
CA PHE A 396 -7.25 -16.41 -5.30
C PHE A 396 -6.36 -17.62 -5.61
N SER A 397 -5.74 -18.17 -4.58
CA SER A 397 -5.04 -19.45 -4.68
C SER A 397 -6.05 -20.61 -4.62
N ASN A 398 -5.64 -21.78 -5.08
CA ASN A 398 -6.48 -22.99 -5.02
C ASN A 398 -6.86 -23.44 -3.59
N LYS A 399 -6.22 -22.89 -2.57
CA LYS A 399 -6.47 -23.18 -1.15
C LYS A 399 -7.37 -22.16 -0.47
N ASP A 400 -7.56 -20.99 -1.07
CA ASP A 400 -8.46 -19.98 -0.50
C ASP A 400 -9.89 -20.49 -0.51
N LYS A 401 -10.66 -20.14 0.50
CA LYS A 401 -12.10 -20.40 0.61
C LYS A 401 -12.87 -19.10 0.41
N ILE A 402 -13.87 -19.14 -0.43
CA ILE A 402 -14.74 -18.03 -0.78
C ILE A 402 -16.16 -18.41 -0.42
N SER A 403 -16.72 -17.75 0.58
CA SER A 403 -18.12 -17.90 1.00
C SER A 403 -18.93 -16.70 0.57
N ILE A 404 -20.14 -16.90 0.10
CA ILE A 404 -21.06 -15.84 -0.29
C ILE A 404 -22.27 -15.86 0.62
N ILE A 405 -22.60 -14.68 1.17
CA ILE A 405 -23.86 -14.36 1.82
C ILE A 405 -24.49 -13.21 1.02
N SER A 406 -25.68 -13.40 0.46
CA SER A 406 -26.52 -12.29 0.00
C SER A 406 -27.41 -11.83 1.14
N PHE A 407 -27.66 -10.54 1.26
CA PHE A 407 -28.55 -10.03 2.29
C PHE A 407 -29.42 -8.88 1.79
N SER A 408 -30.63 -8.84 2.33
CA SER A 408 -31.57 -7.74 2.26
C SER A 408 -32.19 -7.53 3.65
N GLY A 409 -33.49 -7.64 3.84
CA GLY A 409 -34.11 -7.68 5.19
C GLY A 409 -33.75 -8.93 5.99
N ASP A 410 -33.41 -10.00 5.30
CA ASP A 410 -32.87 -11.26 5.85
C ASP A 410 -31.60 -11.62 5.07
N PHE A 411 -30.89 -12.67 5.46
CA PHE A 411 -29.69 -13.12 4.77
C PHE A 411 -29.84 -14.55 4.24
N LYS A 412 -29.11 -14.85 3.16
CA LYS A 412 -29.03 -16.18 2.57
C LYS A 412 -27.58 -16.58 2.36
N TYR A 413 -27.17 -17.67 2.99
CA TYR A 413 -25.89 -18.30 2.70
C TYR A 413 -25.95 -19.08 1.40
N LEU A 414 -25.09 -18.75 0.43
CA LEU A 414 -25.11 -19.31 -0.93
C LEU A 414 -24.05 -20.39 -1.14
N GLY A 415 -23.20 -20.63 -0.15
CA GLY A 415 -22.20 -21.68 -0.17
C GLY A 415 -20.77 -21.21 -0.04
N THR A 416 -19.85 -22.16 0.07
CA THR A 416 -18.39 -21.97 0.07
C THR A 416 -17.79 -22.70 -1.12
N LYS A 417 -16.88 -22.03 -1.83
CA LYS A 417 -16.08 -22.57 -2.93
C LYS A 417 -14.60 -22.37 -2.66
N TYR A 418 -13.75 -23.18 -3.29
CA TYR A 418 -12.32 -22.93 -3.27
C TYR A 418 -11.91 -21.97 -4.41
N GLY A 419 -10.76 -21.33 -4.26
CA GLY A 419 -10.28 -20.35 -5.22
C GLY A 419 -9.96 -20.89 -6.64
N ASN A 420 -9.95 -22.22 -6.82
CA ASN A 420 -9.91 -22.85 -8.14
C ASN A 420 -11.29 -23.05 -8.79
N ASP A 421 -12.39 -22.66 -8.11
CA ASP A 421 -13.78 -22.73 -8.60
C ASP A 421 -14.47 -21.36 -8.56
N THR A 422 -13.72 -20.33 -8.91
CA THR A 422 -14.24 -18.94 -8.93
C THR A 422 -15.34 -18.74 -9.98
N ALA A 423 -15.34 -19.53 -11.06
CA ALA A 423 -16.39 -19.49 -12.07
C ALA A 423 -17.76 -19.80 -11.46
N SER A 424 -17.88 -20.81 -10.59
CA SER A 424 -19.13 -21.11 -9.88
C SER A 424 -19.54 -20.00 -8.91
N VAL A 425 -18.57 -19.22 -8.38
CA VAL A 425 -18.88 -18.05 -7.54
C VAL A 425 -19.43 -16.93 -8.38
N ILE A 426 -18.86 -16.65 -9.55
CA ILE A 426 -19.36 -15.67 -10.53
C ILE A 426 -20.79 -16.02 -10.96
N ASP A 427 -21.05 -17.28 -11.34
CA ASP A 427 -22.40 -17.75 -11.69
C ASP A 427 -23.40 -17.51 -10.55
N THR A 428 -22.96 -17.72 -9.30
CA THR A 428 -23.82 -17.46 -8.12
C THR A 428 -24.15 -15.97 -7.99
N ILE A 429 -23.17 -15.08 -8.23
CA ILE A 429 -23.34 -13.63 -8.13
C ILE A 429 -24.20 -13.07 -9.27
N ASP A 430 -24.06 -13.61 -10.48
CA ASP A 430 -24.84 -13.21 -11.64
C ASP A 430 -26.36 -13.52 -11.47
N ASN A 431 -26.68 -14.53 -10.67
CA ASN A 431 -28.04 -14.93 -10.36
C ASN A 431 -28.62 -14.28 -9.09
N LEU A 432 -27.97 -13.28 -8.51
CA LEU A 432 -28.51 -12.55 -7.35
C LEU A 432 -29.77 -11.74 -7.76
N GLU A 433 -30.81 -11.86 -6.94
CA GLU A 433 -32.07 -11.10 -7.09
C GLU A 433 -32.12 -9.97 -6.08
N VAL A 434 -32.60 -8.80 -6.49
CA VAL A 434 -32.61 -7.54 -5.71
C VAL A 434 -33.99 -7.30 -5.12
N GLY A 435 -34.06 -6.85 -3.88
CA GLY A 435 -35.29 -6.44 -3.20
C GLY A 435 -35.24 -6.48 -1.69
N GLY A 436 -36.18 -5.83 -1.04
CA GLY A 436 -36.31 -5.83 0.42
C GLY A 436 -35.56 -4.69 1.12
N SER A 437 -35.44 -4.83 2.44
CA SER A 437 -34.75 -3.90 3.36
C SER A 437 -33.24 -4.16 3.40
N THR A 438 -32.52 -3.53 4.34
CA THR A 438 -31.07 -3.70 4.50
C THR A 438 -30.75 -4.15 5.92
N ASN A 439 -30.06 -5.29 6.09
CA ASN A 439 -29.67 -5.87 7.39
C ASN A 439 -28.20 -6.28 7.43
N ILE A 440 -27.32 -5.30 7.69
CA ILE A 440 -25.86 -5.53 7.76
C ILE A 440 -25.47 -6.31 9.03
N TYR A 441 -26.24 -6.22 10.11
CA TYR A 441 -25.85 -6.77 11.38
C TYR A 441 -26.00 -8.29 11.44
N ASP A 442 -27.16 -8.83 11.03
CA ASP A 442 -27.39 -10.26 11.04
C ASP A 442 -26.59 -11.00 9.96
N SER A 443 -26.37 -10.36 8.79
CA SER A 443 -25.47 -10.89 7.76
C SER A 443 -24.02 -10.95 8.25
N SER A 444 -23.54 -9.94 8.99
CA SER A 444 -22.22 -9.97 9.61
C SER A 444 -22.11 -11.05 10.70
N ILE A 445 -23.15 -11.25 11.53
CA ILE A 445 -23.18 -12.35 12.52
C ILE A 445 -23.12 -13.71 11.81
N ALA A 446 -23.85 -13.88 10.71
CA ALA A 446 -23.83 -15.11 9.93
C ALA A 446 -22.44 -15.38 9.34
N ALA A 447 -21.77 -14.38 8.80
CA ALA A 447 -20.41 -14.48 8.31
C ALA A 447 -19.42 -14.87 9.42
N LEU A 448 -19.51 -14.22 10.57
CA LEU A 448 -18.69 -14.53 11.74
C LEU A 448 -18.92 -15.95 12.27
N LYS A 449 -20.14 -16.48 12.18
CA LYS A 449 -20.45 -17.89 12.53
C LYS A 449 -19.73 -18.86 11.60
N ILE A 450 -19.67 -18.59 10.30
CA ILE A 450 -18.95 -19.43 9.33
C ILE A 450 -17.45 -19.42 9.66
N LEU A 451 -16.88 -18.27 9.97
CA LEU A 451 -15.44 -18.10 10.17
C LEU A 451 -14.95 -18.47 11.57
N LYS A 452 -15.84 -18.48 12.57
CA LYS A 452 -15.47 -18.73 13.97
C LYS A 452 -14.76 -20.07 14.17
N ASP A 453 -15.24 -21.11 13.51
CA ASP A 453 -14.76 -22.46 13.67
C ASP A 453 -13.61 -22.80 12.69
N GLU A 454 -13.23 -21.86 11.83
CA GLU A 454 -12.09 -22.02 10.93
C GLU A 454 -10.77 -21.90 11.71
N ASN A 455 -9.83 -22.80 11.44
CA ASN A 455 -8.54 -22.80 12.11
C ASN A 455 -7.71 -21.53 11.76
N SER A 456 -7.49 -20.65 12.74
CA SER A 456 -6.73 -19.40 12.55
C SER A 456 -5.23 -19.61 12.29
N ASP A 457 -4.69 -20.77 12.61
CA ASP A 457 -3.30 -21.08 12.30
C ASP A 457 -3.14 -21.52 10.83
N GLU A 458 -4.22 -22.01 10.20
CA GLU A 458 -4.23 -22.45 8.81
C GLU A 458 -4.80 -21.39 7.85
N TYR A 459 -5.77 -20.59 8.30
CA TYR A 459 -6.46 -19.59 7.46
C TYR A 459 -6.43 -18.19 8.06
N THR A 460 -6.18 -17.20 7.21
CA THR A 460 -6.59 -15.83 7.48
C THR A 460 -8.10 -15.73 7.31
N ARG A 461 -8.80 -15.12 8.27
CA ARG A 461 -10.27 -15.07 8.31
C ARG A 461 -10.74 -13.63 8.14
N THR A 462 -11.65 -13.38 7.20
CA THR A 462 -12.07 -12.02 6.86
C THR A 462 -13.53 -11.98 6.44
N VAL A 463 -14.26 -10.97 6.92
CA VAL A 463 -15.57 -10.58 6.39
C VAL A 463 -15.39 -9.35 5.52
N ILE A 464 -15.94 -9.37 4.31
CA ILE A 464 -16.05 -8.21 3.43
C ILE A 464 -17.52 -7.91 3.23
N LEU A 465 -17.97 -6.79 3.79
CA LEU A 465 -19.35 -6.31 3.72
C LEU A 465 -19.45 -5.19 2.69
N MET A 466 -20.34 -5.33 1.73
CA MET A 466 -20.64 -4.31 0.72
C MET A 466 -22.10 -3.90 0.83
N THR A 467 -22.36 -2.59 0.93
CA THR A 467 -23.72 -2.03 1.00
C THR A 467 -23.80 -0.63 0.41
N ASP A 468 -24.93 -0.34 -0.26
CA ASP A 468 -25.28 0.99 -0.79
C ASP A 468 -26.24 1.77 0.10
N GLY A 469 -26.73 1.16 1.17
CA GLY A 469 -27.78 1.71 2.03
C GLY A 469 -27.43 1.76 3.51
N MET A 470 -28.37 2.35 4.27
CA MET A 470 -28.36 2.28 5.73
C MET A 470 -29.08 1.02 6.20
N SER A 471 -28.50 0.31 7.16
CA SER A 471 -29.22 -0.79 7.83
C SER A 471 -30.43 -0.25 8.58
N ASN A 472 -31.58 -0.80 8.27
CA ASN A 472 -32.87 -0.48 8.89
C ASN A 472 -33.51 -1.68 9.60
N VAL A 473 -32.82 -2.83 9.59
CA VAL A 473 -33.17 -4.07 10.28
C VAL A 473 -31.94 -4.59 11.02
N GLY A 474 -32.14 -5.42 12.04
CA GLY A 474 -31.06 -5.96 12.87
C GLY A 474 -30.53 -4.97 13.94
N SER A 475 -29.53 -5.39 14.69
CA SER A 475 -29.03 -4.63 15.85
C SER A 475 -27.51 -4.69 15.98
N TYR A 476 -26.87 -3.52 16.01
CA TYR A 476 -25.44 -3.40 16.36
C TYR A 476 -25.12 -4.03 17.73
N ARG A 477 -26.05 -3.90 18.71
CA ARG A 477 -25.87 -4.48 20.04
C ARG A 477 -25.73 -6.01 19.97
N ASP A 478 -26.50 -6.67 19.13
CA ASP A 478 -26.46 -8.12 19.00
C ASP A 478 -25.17 -8.58 18.32
N LEU A 479 -24.75 -7.87 17.26
CA LEU A 479 -23.45 -8.09 16.61
C LEU A 479 -22.29 -7.88 17.58
N SER A 480 -22.25 -6.74 18.30
CA SER A 480 -21.16 -6.43 19.22
C SER A 480 -21.10 -7.41 20.39
N SER A 481 -22.28 -7.85 20.89
CA SER A 481 -22.37 -8.87 21.92
C SER A 481 -21.85 -10.22 21.41
N TYR A 482 -22.26 -10.62 20.23
CA TYR A 482 -21.79 -11.87 19.60
C TYR A 482 -20.26 -11.85 19.41
N TYR A 483 -19.73 -10.76 18.86
CA TYR A 483 -18.30 -10.60 18.60
C TYR A 483 -17.46 -10.71 19.88
N ARG A 484 -17.83 -9.95 20.93
CA ARG A 484 -17.11 -9.90 22.21
C ARG A 484 -17.25 -11.18 23.03
N ASN A 485 -18.45 -11.76 23.11
CA ASN A 485 -18.70 -12.99 23.88
C ASN A 485 -17.92 -14.18 23.31
N ASN A 486 -17.69 -14.20 22.01
CA ASN A 486 -16.90 -15.24 21.36
C ASN A 486 -15.41 -14.87 21.25
N ARG A 487 -14.97 -13.70 21.76
CA ARG A 487 -13.58 -13.22 21.68
C ARG A 487 -13.00 -13.32 20.27
N LEU A 488 -13.79 -12.88 19.30
CA LEU A 488 -13.40 -12.98 17.90
C LEU A 488 -12.26 -12.00 17.58
N ASN A 489 -11.30 -12.45 16.77
CA ASN A 489 -10.29 -11.63 16.12
C ASN A 489 -10.43 -11.82 14.60
N ILE A 490 -11.56 -11.37 14.05
CA ILE A 490 -11.92 -11.50 12.63
C ILE A 490 -12.33 -10.12 12.14
N PRO A 491 -11.56 -9.49 11.25
CA PRO A 491 -11.90 -8.16 10.75
C PRO A 491 -13.18 -8.19 9.90
N ILE A 492 -13.98 -7.13 10.05
CA ILE A 492 -15.08 -6.79 9.15
C ILE A 492 -14.62 -5.58 8.35
N TYR A 493 -14.25 -5.80 7.11
CA TYR A 493 -13.97 -4.76 6.16
C TYR A 493 -15.25 -4.38 5.45
N SER A 494 -15.51 -3.09 5.33
CA SER A 494 -16.75 -2.58 4.73
C SER A 494 -16.43 -1.72 3.53
N ILE A 495 -17.18 -1.89 2.45
CA ILE A 495 -17.08 -1.04 1.25
C ILE A 495 -18.34 -0.17 1.18
N THR A 496 -18.15 1.16 1.22
CA THR A 496 -19.22 2.13 1.01
C THR A 496 -19.61 2.18 -0.45
N PHE A 497 -20.91 2.24 -0.72
CA PHE A 497 -21.44 2.41 -2.05
C PHE A 497 -22.72 3.27 -2.00
N GLY A 498 -23.09 3.95 -3.09
CA GLY A 498 -24.31 4.76 -3.12
C GLY A 498 -24.47 5.72 -1.92
N SER A 499 -25.59 5.59 -1.17
CA SER A 499 -25.93 6.42 0.00
C SER A 499 -25.71 5.71 1.35
N SER A 500 -24.80 4.76 1.42
CA SER A 500 -24.47 4.00 2.63
C SER A 500 -24.10 4.89 3.84
N SER A 501 -24.43 4.42 5.05
CA SER A 501 -24.13 5.10 6.30
C SER A 501 -22.68 4.83 6.76
N GLU A 502 -21.79 5.76 6.52
CA GLU A 502 -20.40 5.67 6.99
C GLU A 502 -20.30 5.44 8.51
N ARG A 503 -21.24 6.00 9.30
CA ARG A 503 -21.26 5.80 10.75
C ARG A 503 -21.48 4.34 11.13
N GLN A 504 -22.47 3.67 10.52
CA GLN A 504 -22.77 2.27 10.82
C GLN A 504 -21.58 1.36 10.41
N LEU A 505 -21.00 1.60 9.25
CA LEU A 505 -19.86 0.83 8.76
C LEU A 505 -18.60 1.07 9.62
N LYS A 506 -18.39 2.30 10.08
CA LYS A 506 -17.32 2.61 11.02
C LYS A 506 -17.48 1.90 12.36
N GLU A 507 -18.71 1.81 12.89
CA GLU A 507 -19.00 1.05 14.13
C GLU A 507 -18.61 -0.44 13.98
N LEU A 508 -18.79 -1.04 12.80
CA LEU A 508 -18.35 -2.41 12.51
C LEU A 508 -16.82 -2.53 12.43
N ALA A 509 -16.20 -1.58 11.75
CA ALA A 509 -14.75 -1.50 11.62
C ALA A 509 -14.08 -1.33 13.00
N ASP A 510 -14.55 -0.36 13.81
CA ASP A 510 -14.05 -0.11 15.17
C ASP A 510 -14.22 -1.34 16.09
N LEU A 511 -15.34 -2.07 15.97
CA LEU A 511 -15.60 -3.29 16.74
C LEU A 511 -14.59 -4.41 16.44
N SER A 512 -14.23 -4.55 15.17
CA SER A 512 -13.48 -5.71 14.66
C SER A 512 -12.03 -5.41 14.32
N ASN A 513 -11.56 -4.18 14.62
CA ASN A 513 -10.28 -3.67 14.14
C ASN A 513 -10.17 -3.83 12.60
N GLY A 514 -11.28 -3.53 11.90
CA GLY A 514 -11.39 -3.52 10.45
C GLY A 514 -11.30 -2.10 9.87
N LYS A 515 -11.57 -1.94 8.58
CA LYS A 515 -11.48 -0.66 7.86
C LYS A 515 -12.71 -0.45 6.97
N VAL A 516 -13.06 0.81 6.72
CA VAL A 516 -14.08 1.19 5.73
C VAL A 516 -13.36 1.71 4.49
N PHE A 517 -13.75 1.20 3.33
CA PHE A 517 -13.19 1.56 2.02
C PHE A 517 -14.20 2.36 1.21
N ASP A 518 -13.71 3.32 0.45
CA ASP A 518 -14.57 4.16 -0.38
C ASP A 518 -14.82 3.50 -1.75
N GLY A 519 -15.99 2.91 -1.92
CA GLY A 519 -16.47 2.39 -3.21
C GLY A 519 -17.25 3.39 -4.04
N LYS A 520 -17.48 4.64 -3.54
CA LYS A 520 -18.21 5.68 -4.28
C LYS A 520 -17.40 6.24 -5.45
N SER A 521 -16.08 6.21 -5.34
CA SER A 521 -15.13 6.61 -6.39
C SER A 521 -14.87 5.51 -7.42
N GLY A 522 -15.16 4.25 -7.09
CA GLY A 522 -15.01 3.07 -7.92
C GLY A 522 -15.10 1.80 -7.10
N LEU A 523 -16.11 0.97 -7.38
CA LEU A 523 -16.33 -0.25 -6.60
C LEU A 523 -15.25 -1.31 -6.88
N LYS A 524 -14.80 -1.38 -8.13
CA LYS A 524 -13.71 -2.27 -8.56
C LYS A 524 -12.40 -1.98 -7.80
N GLU A 525 -12.02 -0.72 -7.71
CA GLU A 525 -10.83 -0.24 -7.00
C GLU A 525 -10.93 -0.53 -5.50
N ALA A 526 -12.11 -0.29 -4.90
CA ALA A 526 -12.35 -0.59 -3.50
C ALA A 526 -12.24 -2.09 -3.18
N PHE A 527 -12.78 -2.98 -4.02
CA PHE A 527 -12.62 -4.42 -3.87
C PHE A 527 -11.16 -4.86 -4.04
N ALA A 528 -10.43 -4.29 -5.00
CA ALA A 528 -9.01 -4.53 -5.18
C ALA A 528 -8.20 -4.09 -3.95
N GLU A 529 -8.54 -2.93 -3.38
CA GLU A 529 -7.90 -2.45 -2.16
C GLU A 529 -8.17 -3.39 -0.97
N VAL A 530 -9.44 -3.74 -0.70
CA VAL A 530 -9.81 -4.66 0.39
C VAL A 530 -9.10 -6.01 0.24
N ARG A 531 -8.95 -6.51 -0.99
CA ARG A 531 -8.28 -7.79 -1.25
C ARG A 531 -6.82 -7.80 -0.79
N SER A 532 -6.17 -6.65 -0.74
CA SER A 532 -4.78 -6.53 -0.25
C SER A 532 -4.64 -6.69 1.27
N TYR A 533 -5.75 -6.70 2.02
CA TYR A 533 -5.79 -6.93 3.48
C TYR A 533 -6.02 -8.40 3.87
N ASN A 534 -5.99 -9.31 2.88
CA ASN A 534 -6.29 -10.74 3.07
C ASN A 534 -5.12 -11.64 2.72
#